data_0f1e4822100d845e1e93d17ecd6be05f
#
_entry.id   0f1e4822100d845e1e93d17ecd6be05f
#
_cell.length_a   1.000
_cell.length_b   1.000
_cell.length_c   1.000
_cell.angle_alpha   90.00
_cell.angle_beta   90.00
_cell.angle_gamma   90.00
#
_symmetry.space_group_name_H-M   'P 1'
#
loop_
_entity.id
_entity.type
_entity.pdbx_description
1 polymer ?
#
loop_
_entity_poly.entity_id
_entity_poly.type
_entity_poly.pdbx_seq_one_letter_code
_entity_poly.pdbx_strand_id
1 'polypeptide(L)'
;PFRFVKSEFQPGVKAVYEKNIEYRPRAEKPSWVAGAKIVKVDRVEWVVIADPQTAANALAKGEVDFFEQPAFDLLPQLKKAQGVLVKDHNKLGNGAWLRINWLQPPFDNVKIRQAILHAVNQEDYLAAQIGDPDFYRTCGGFFPCGTPFGFEDGAPQIAKQANLEKAKQLLKDGGYKGEKIVVMSPEDLKSLTPLGPVTAQALRKIGMNVELQSIDWASVIVRRAKKDNIDNGGWHIFHTFWVGADLLNPINNAGINTKGDGAWFGWPKDEEIEKLRDRFARETDPNKQKEIAYMIHKRAYEIVVYVPTGQYQWPYAYRSNLVGVLDAPAPVFWNMEKR
;
A
#
# COMPACT_ATOMS: atom_id res chain seq x y z
N PRO A 1 12.29 18.44 -13.24
CA PRO A 1 12.50 19.61 -12.39
C PRO A 1 13.78 19.53 -11.55
N PHE A 2 14.04 18.35 -10.98
CA PHE A 2 15.30 18.07 -10.27
C PHE A 2 16.12 17.02 -11.02
N ARG A 3 17.42 16.95 -10.74
CA ARG A 3 18.30 15.87 -11.16
C ARG A 3 18.93 15.20 -9.95
N PHE A 4 19.13 13.91 -10.02
CA PHE A 4 19.76 13.12 -8.97
C PHE A 4 21.26 13.33 -8.95
N VAL A 5 21.84 13.54 -7.75
CA VAL A 5 23.27 13.73 -7.54
C VAL A 5 23.90 12.38 -7.13
N LYS A 6 24.31 11.59 -8.13
CA LYS A 6 24.81 10.24 -7.93
C LYS A 6 26.04 10.18 -7.01
N SER A 7 26.92 11.19 -7.08
CA SER A 7 28.15 11.25 -6.27
C SER A 7 27.91 11.40 -4.77
N GLU A 8 26.73 11.85 -4.37
CA GLU A 8 26.35 12.05 -2.97
C GLU A 8 25.31 11.04 -2.47
N PHE A 9 24.92 10.09 -3.31
CA PHE A 9 24.02 9.04 -2.93
C PHE A 9 24.70 8.03 -2.01
N GLN A 10 24.11 7.80 -0.85
CA GLN A 10 24.55 6.82 0.14
C GLN A 10 23.33 5.92 0.46
N PRO A 11 23.31 4.67 -0.03
CA PRO A 11 22.21 3.74 0.21
C PRO A 11 21.88 3.61 1.71
N GLY A 12 20.59 3.74 2.07
CA GLY A 12 20.15 3.67 3.47
C GLY A 12 20.51 4.89 4.33
N VAL A 13 21.18 5.91 3.79
CA VAL A 13 21.58 7.11 4.53
C VAL A 13 20.99 8.38 3.92
N LYS A 14 21.30 8.68 2.66
CA LYS A 14 20.72 9.85 1.99
C LYS A 14 20.65 9.75 0.47
N ALA A 15 19.69 10.45 -0.11
CA ALA A 15 19.60 10.73 -1.53
C ALA A 15 19.53 12.26 -1.74
N VAL A 16 20.24 12.73 -2.75
CA VAL A 16 20.38 14.17 -3.02
C VAL A 16 19.89 14.49 -4.42
N TYR A 17 19.13 15.57 -4.52
CA TYR A 17 18.61 16.11 -5.76
C TYR A 17 18.87 17.59 -5.84
N GLU A 18 19.29 18.07 -7.01
CA GLU A 18 19.51 19.49 -7.30
C GLU A 18 18.55 19.98 -8.37
N LYS A 19 18.24 21.27 -8.33
CA LYS A 19 17.46 21.94 -9.35
C LYS A 19 18.07 21.71 -10.74
N ASN A 20 17.25 21.20 -11.65
CA ASN A 20 17.67 21.09 -13.06
C ASN A 20 17.41 22.40 -13.78
N ILE A 21 18.46 23.17 -14.06
CA ILE A 21 18.38 24.45 -14.73
C ILE A 21 17.93 24.37 -16.19
N GLU A 22 18.05 23.20 -16.81
CA GLU A 22 17.63 22.96 -18.19
C GLU A 22 16.14 22.60 -18.27
N TYR A 23 15.50 22.28 -17.13
CA TYR A 23 14.09 21.92 -17.11
C TYR A 23 13.21 23.13 -17.43
N ARG A 24 12.30 22.94 -18.39
CA ARG A 24 11.28 23.93 -18.75
C ARG A 24 9.92 23.48 -18.22
N PRO A 25 9.35 24.17 -17.21
CA PRO A 25 8.03 23.84 -16.72
C PRO A 25 6.95 24.09 -17.79
N ARG A 26 5.88 23.32 -17.74
CA ARG A 26 4.69 23.56 -18.55
C ARG A 26 4.01 24.87 -18.14
N ALA A 27 3.17 25.40 -19.02
CA ALA A 27 2.46 26.67 -18.77
C ALA A 27 1.20 26.48 -17.87
N GLU A 28 0.65 25.27 -17.86
CA GLU A 28 -0.60 24.98 -17.12
C GLU A 28 -0.37 25.04 -15.60
N LYS A 29 -1.38 25.47 -14.87
CA LYS A 29 -1.31 25.52 -13.41
C LYS A 29 -0.96 24.15 -12.82
N PRO A 30 -0.22 24.11 -11.69
CA PRO A 30 0.05 22.88 -10.97
C PRO A 30 -1.26 22.18 -10.56
N SER A 31 -1.31 20.88 -10.76
CA SER A 31 -2.41 20.03 -10.33
C SER A 31 -1.87 18.66 -9.94
N TRP A 32 -1.85 18.34 -8.67
CA TRP A 32 -1.21 17.13 -8.16
C TRP A 32 0.23 17.02 -8.70
N VAL A 33 0.54 15.90 -9.37
CA VAL A 33 1.83 15.66 -10.02
C VAL A 33 1.87 16.15 -11.48
N ALA A 34 0.80 16.77 -11.98
CA ALA A 34 0.69 17.32 -13.34
C ALA A 34 0.82 18.85 -13.38
N GLY A 35 0.81 19.42 -14.60
CA GLY A 35 0.95 20.87 -14.82
C GLY A 35 2.36 21.39 -14.60
N ALA A 36 2.48 22.67 -14.25
CA ALA A 36 3.76 23.34 -14.04
C ALA A 36 4.47 22.81 -12.79
N LYS A 37 5.68 22.30 -12.96
CA LYS A 37 6.56 21.85 -11.87
C LYS A 37 7.65 22.91 -11.66
N ILE A 38 7.31 23.95 -10.92
CA ILE A 38 8.19 25.10 -10.73
C ILE A 38 9.11 24.86 -9.54
N VAL A 39 10.40 24.73 -9.77
CA VAL A 39 11.39 24.49 -8.72
C VAL A 39 11.84 25.82 -8.12
N LYS A 40 11.58 26.00 -6.81
CA LYS A 40 11.91 27.23 -6.06
C LYS A 40 13.00 27.00 -5.01
N VAL A 41 13.38 25.76 -4.75
CA VAL A 41 14.49 25.38 -3.88
C VAL A 41 15.64 24.85 -4.72
N ASP A 42 16.89 25.11 -4.32
CA ASP A 42 18.04 24.72 -5.14
C ASP A 42 18.40 23.25 -4.96
N ARG A 43 18.10 22.70 -3.77
CA ARG A 43 18.52 21.36 -3.38
C ARG A 43 17.48 20.69 -2.48
N VAL A 44 17.31 19.38 -2.64
CA VAL A 44 16.54 18.52 -1.77
C VAL A 44 17.44 17.38 -1.29
N GLU A 45 17.59 17.25 0.01
CA GLU A 45 18.30 16.14 0.65
C GLU A 45 17.28 15.23 1.35
N TRP A 46 17.18 14.02 0.91
CA TRP A 46 16.37 13.00 1.56
C TRP A 46 17.24 12.20 2.52
N VAL A 47 17.09 12.44 3.81
CA VAL A 47 17.94 11.88 4.86
C VAL A 47 17.16 10.82 5.62
N VAL A 48 17.77 9.67 5.81
CA VAL A 48 17.20 8.58 6.64
C VAL A 48 17.55 8.82 8.10
N ILE A 49 16.55 9.05 8.94
CA ILE A 49 16.67 9.11 10.41
C ILE A 49 15.90 7.90 10.96
N ALA A 50 16.62 6.88 11.40
CA ALA A 50 16.04 5.58 11.76
C ALA A 50 15.10 5.64 12.97
N ASP A 51 15.42 6.49 13.96
CA ASP A 51 14.58 6.65 15.16
C ASP A 51 13.51 7.72 14.93
N PRO A 52 12.20 7.37 15.00
CA PRO A 52 11.11 8.31 14.74
C PRO A 52 11.05 9.50 15.70
N GLN A 53 11.43 9.30 16.99
CA GLN A 53 11.46 10.40 17.97
C GLN A 53 12.56 11.39 17.65
N THR A 54 13.73 10.90 17.24
CA THR A 54 14.84 11.74 16.77
C THR A 54 14.43 12.54 15.53
N ALA A 55 13.74 11.93 14.57
CA ALA A 55 13.22 12.63 13.37
C ALA A 55 12.20 13.70 13.75
N ALA A 56 11.27 13.43 14.66
CA ALA A 56 10.31 14.41 15.16
C ALA A 56 10.98 15.59 15.89
N ASN A 57 12.01 15.33 16.69
CA ASN A 57 12.78 16.36 17.38
C ASN A 57 13.58 17.22 16.39
N ALA A 58 14.20 16.61 15.37
CA ALA A 58 14.93 17.32 14.31
C ALA A 58 14.00 18.27 13.54
N LEU A 59 12.76 17.84 13.21
CA LEU A 59 11.75 18.69 12.59
C LEU A 59 11.35 19.84 13.52
N ALA A 60 11.06 19.56 14.79
CA ALA A 60 10.67 20.59 15.77
C ALA A 60 11.74 21.66 15.95
N LYS A 61 13.02 21.28 15.94
CA LYS A 61 14.17 22.20 16.04
C LYS A 61 14.52 22.90 14.71
N GLY A 62 13.95 22.47 13.57
CA GLY A 62 14.26 23.00 12.25
C GLY A 62 15.57 22.48 11.63
N GLU A 63 16.10 21.37 12.14
CA GLU A 63 17.25 20.66 11.57
C GLU A 63 16.88 19.95 10.25
N VAL A 64 15.57 19.56 10.11
CA VAL A 64 14.95 19.12 8.87
C VAL A 64 13.68 19.92 8.61
N ASP A 65 13.28 20.04 7.34
CA ASP A 65 12.14 20.86 6.94
C ASP A 65 10.85 20.07 6.74
N PHE A 66 10.98 18.77 6.42
CA PHE A 66 9.85 17.90 6.05
C PHE A 66 10.05 16.50 6.60
N PHE A 67 9.01 15.92 7.22
CA PHE A 67 8.96 14.56 7.71
C PHE A 67 7.81 13.83 7.02
N GLU A 68 8.14 12.92 6.10
CA GLU A 68 7.20 12.28 5.19
C GLU A 68 6.22 11.35 5.89
N GLN A 69 6.72 10.52 6.80
CA GLN A 69 5.91 9.48 7.46
C GLN A 69 6.14 9.51 8.99
N PRO A 70 5.66 10.56 9.68
CA PRO A 70 5.72 10.58 11.13
C PRO A 70 4.91 9.42 11.73
N ALA A 71 5.43 8.78 12.75
CA ALA A 71 4.69 7.77 13.48
C ALA A 71 3.43 8.39 14.12
N PHE A 72 2.31 7.67 14.11
CA PHE A 72 1.01 8.22 14.52
C PHE A 72 0.99 8.67 15.98
N ASP A 73 1.66 7.96 16.87
CA ASP A 73 1.82 8.29 18.29
C ASP A 73 2.59 9.61 18.54
N LEU A 74 3.39 10.06 17.57
CA LEU A 74 4.11 11.33 17.60
C LEU A 74 3.32 12.53 17.03
N LEU A 75 2.20 12.29 16.34
CA LEU A 75 1.40 13.37 15.75
C LEU A 75 0.91 14.38 16.77
N PRO A 76 0.44 14.00 18.00
CA PRO A 76 0.05 14.97 19.01
C PRO A 76 1.20 15.89 19.45
N GLN A 77 2.43 15.38 19.56
CA GLN A 77 3.62 16.15 19.86
C GLN A 77 3.94 17.13 18.72
N LEU A 78 3.94 16.64 17.47
CA LEU A 78 4.24 17.47 16.29
C LEU A 78 3.21 18.57 16.06
N LYS A 79 1.91 18.28 16.28
CA LYS A 79 0.84 19.30 16.21
C LYS A 79 1.01 20.43 17.24
N LYS A 80 1.67 20.17 18.39
CA LYS A 80 1.94 21.17 19.42
C LYS A 80 3.26 21.90 19.23
N ALA A 81 4.17 21.39 18.39
CA ALA A 81 5.47 21.97 18.15
C ALA A 81 5.36 23.30 17.41
N GLN A 82 5.99 24.35 17.95
CA GLN A 82 5.97 25.68 17.34
C GLN A 82 6.60 25.66 15.94
N GLY A 83 5.88 26.22 14.98
CA GLY A 83 6.34 26.31 13.59
C GLY A 83 6.31 24.97 12.83
N VAL A 84 5.56 23.97 13.31
CA VAL A 84 5.31 22.71 12.61
C VAL A 84 3.84 22.64 12.18
N LEU A 85 3.59 22.18 10.98
CA LEU A 85 2.27 21.86 10.43
C LEU A 85 2.17 20.34 10.22
N VAL A 86 1.05 19.77 10.60
CA VAL A 86 0.71 18.36 10.30
C VAL A 86 -0.51 18.37 9.40
N LYS A 87 -0.37 17.89 8.17
CA LYS A 87 -1.45 17.92 7.16
C LYS A 87 -1.47 16.65 6.31
N ASP A 88 -2.68 16.22 6.00
CA ASP A 88 -2.92 15.21 4.98
C ASP A 88 -3.03 15.87 3.61
N HIS A 89 -2.08 15.53 2.73
CA HIS A 89 -2.01 15.98 1.34
C HIS A 89 -2.38 14.88 0.33
N ASN A 90 -2.52 13.63 0.79
CA ASN A 90 -2.96 12.51 -0.04
C ASN A 90 -4.44 12.16 0.24
N LYS A 91 -5.36 12.89 -0.37
CA LYS A 91 -6.82 12.75 -0.15
C LYS A 91 -7.37 11.37 -0.54
N LEU A 92 -6.71 10.66 -1.44
CA LEU A 92 -7.06 9.29 -1.81
C LEU A 92 -6.54 8.26 -0.80
N GLY A 93 -5.60 8.67 0.06
CA GLY A 93 -4.96 7.79 1.01
C GLY A 93 -4.15 6.67 0.36
N ASN A 94 -3.96 5.62 1.11
CA ASN A 94 -3.26 4.40 0.71
C ASN A 94 -4.20 3.21 0.89
N GLY A 95 -4.16 2.26 -0.02
CA GLY A 95 -4.81 0.95 0.14
C GLY A 95 -3.78 -0.10 0.51
N ALA A 96 -4.00 -0.81 1.62
CA ALA A 96 -3.17 -1.92 2.04
C ALA A 96 -3.82 -3.26 1.68
N TRP A 97 -3.00 -4.25 1.43
CA TRP A 97 -3.48 -5.60 1.19
C TRP A 97 -2.49 -6.70 1.55
N LEU A 98 -3.05 -7.87 1.75
CA LEU A 98 -2.36 -9.14 1.88
C LEU A 98 -2.27 -9.76 0.48
N ARG A 99 -1.04 -10.00 0.00
CA ARG A 99 -0.77 -10.63 -1.29
C ARG A 99 -0.51 -12.11 -1.10
N ILE A 100 -1.20 -12.93 -1.90
CA ILE A 100 -1.11 -14.39 -1.91
C ILE A 100 -0.35 -14.83 -3.15
N ASN A 101 0.53 -15.83 -3.00
CA ASN A 101 1.24 -16.45 -4.11
C ASN A 101 0.42 -17.65 -4.65
N TRP A 102 -0.15 -17.48 -5.84
CA TRP A 102 -0.99 -18.51 -6.46
C TRP A 102 -0.20 -19.69 -7.05
N LEU A 103 1.11 -19.55 -7.19
CA LEU A 103 1.97 -20.63 -7.70
C LEU A 103 2.32 -21.67 -6.64
N GLN A 104 2.12 -21.35 -5.36
CA GLN A 104 2.51 -22.21 -4.24
C GLN A 104 1.31 -22.90 -3.61
N PRO A 105 1.25 -24.25 -3.64
CA PRO A 105 0.26 -24.96 -2.83
C PRO A 105 0.37 -24.58 -1.34
N PRO A 106 -0.76 -24.43 -0.64
CA PRO A 106 -2.12 -24.75 -1.06
C PRO A 106 -2.88 -23.59 -1.71
N PHE A 107 -2.23 -22.46 -2.06
CA PHE A 107 -2.91 -21.25 -2.57
C PHE A 107 -3.20 -21.25 -4.07
N ASP A 108 -2.84 -22.29 -4.80
CA ASP A 108 -3.40 -22.62 -6.11
C ASP A 108 -4.92 -22.96 -6.00
N ASN A 109 -5.39 -23.41 -4.83
CA ASN A 109 -6.80 -23.71 -4.56
C ASN A 109 -7.57 -22.46 -4.11
N VAL A 110 -8.64 -22.13 -4.85
CA VAL A 110 -9.49 -20.96 -4.57
C VAL A 110 -10.20 -21.02 -3.20
N LYS A 111 -10.62 -22.20 -2.75
CA LYS A 111 -11.28 -22.36 -1.44
C LYS A 111 -10.34 -22.04 -0.28
N ILE A 112 -9.06 -22.38 -0.41
CA ILE A 112 -8.04 -22.01 0.58
C ILE A 112 -7.84 -20.49 0.61
N ARG A 113 -7.81 -19.83 -0.56
CA ARG A 113 -7.74 -18.37 -0.60
C ARG A 113 -8.99 -17.70 -0.03
N GLN A 114 -10.18 -18.25 -0.31
CA GLN A 114 -11.44 -17.79 0.29
C GLN A 114 -11.46 -17.98 1.81
N ALA A 115 -10.83 -19.05 2.33
CA ALA A 115 -10.69 -19.23 3.77
C ALA A 115 -9.94 -18.07 4.42
N ILE A 116 -8.83 -17.61 3.80
CA ILE A 116 -8.09 -16.41 4.28
C ILE A 116 -9.00 -15.19 4.26
N LEU A 117 -9.75 -14.96 3.18
CA LEU A 117 -10.65 -13.81 3.06
C LEU A 117 -11.68 -13.75 4.21
N HIS A 118 -12.20 -14.90 4.67
CA HIS A 118 -13.12 -14.97 5.78
C HIS A 118 -12.45 -14.98 7.18
N ALA A 119 -11.16 -15.30 7.24
CA ALA A 119 -10.40 -15.34 8.50
C ALA A 119 -9.89 -13.96 8.94
N VAL A 120 -9.71 -13.03 8.00
CA VAL A 120 -9.17 -11.69 8.27
C VAL A 120 -10.28 -10.70 8.59
N ASN A 121 -9.92 -9.67 9.34
CA ASN A 121 -10.77 -8.53 9.68
C ASN A 121 -9.94 -7.26 9.48
N GLN A 122 -10.45 -6.31 8.72
CA GLN A 122 -9.69 -5.09 8.40
C GLN A 122 -9.40 -4.23 9.62
N GLU A 123 -10.30 -4.19 10.60
CA GLU A 123 -10.11 -3.41 11.81
C GLU A 123 -8.86 -3.84 12.58
N ASP A 124 -8.61 -5.17 12.69
CA ASP A 124 -7.42 -5.68 13.36
C ASP A 124 -6.12 -5.22 12.66
N TYR A 125 -6.12 -5.16 11.32
CA TYR A 125 -4.98 -4.68 10.54
C TYR A 125 -4.77 -3.18 10.67
N LEU A 126 -5.84 -2.41 10.55
CA LEU A 126 -5.80 -0.95 10.60
C LEU A 126 -5.44 -0.46 12.00
N ALA A 127 -6.00 -1.07 13.06
CA ALA A 127 -5.64 -0.76 14.43
C ALA A 127 -4.17 -1.08 14.73
N ALA A 128 -3.64 -2.19 14.22
CA ALA A 128 -2.23 -2.56 14.40
C ALA A 128 -1.27 -1.67 13.59
N GLN A 129 -1.67 -1.27 12.37
CA GLN A 129 -0.83 -0.51 11.44
C GLN A 129 -0.82 0.99 11.75
N ILE A 130 -1.99 1.55 12.06
CA ILE A 130 -2.24 2.99 12.17
C ILE A 130 -2.53 3.37 13.62
N GLY A 131 -3.40 2.62 14.32
CA GLY A 131 -3.75 2.83 15.72
C GLY A 131 -4.76 3.96 15.95
N ASP A 132 -4.71 5.05 15.19
CA ASP A 132 -5.58 6.20 15.32
C ASP A 132 -6.73 6.13 14.27
N PRO A 133 -8.00 5.92 14.72
CA PRO A 133 -9.14 5.76 13.81
C PRO A 133 -9.47 6.99 12.97
N ASP A 134 -8.95 8.17 13.30
CA ASP A 134 -9.12 9.37 12.48
C ASP A 134 -8.36 9.29 11.14
N PHE A 135 -7.39 8.35 11.02
CA PHE A 135 -6.53 8.22 9.85
C PHE A 135 -6.77 6.94 9.04
N TYR A 136 -7.79 6.15 9.38
CA TYR A 136 -8.10 4.96 8.60
C TYR A 136 -9.60 4.71 8.49
N ARG A 137 -9.96 3.86 7.56
CA ARG A 137 -11.31 3.28 7.46
C ARG A 137 -11.27 1.89 6.89
N THR A 138 -12.24 1.05 7.24
CA THR A 138 -12.49 -0.18 6.50
C THR A 138 -12.92 0.17 5.08
N CYS A 139 -12.40 -0.58 4.11
CA CYS A 139 -12.72 -0.41 2.70
C CYS A 139 -12.60 -1.76 1.98
N GLY A 140 -13.72 -2.33 1.61
CA GLY A 140 -13.77 -3.61 0.89
C GLY A 140 -13.41 -3.50 -0.58
N GLY A 141 -13.20 -2.29 -1.11
CA GLY A 141 -12.93 -2.08 -2.52
C GLY A 141 -11.53 -2.53 -2.94
N PHE A 142 -11.43 -3.10 -4.14
CA PHE A 142 -10.15 -3.21 -4.86
C PHE A 142 -9.71 -1.84 -5.41
N PHE A 143 -10.62 -0.87 -5.43
CA PHE A 143 -10.40 0.53 -5.77
C PHE A 143 -10.72 1.39 -4.54
N PRO A 144 -10.11 2.58 -4.39
CA PRO A 144 -10.27 3.39 -3.20
C PRO A 144 -11.74 3.73 -2.93
N CYS A 145 -12.20 3.46 -1.72
CA CYS A 145 -13.56 3.81 -1.29
C CYS A 145 -13.77 5.33 -1.33
N GLY A 146 -14.99 5.75 -1.69
CA GLY A 146 -15.29 7.15 -1.94
C GLY A 146 -14.93 7.65 -3.33
N THR A 147 -14.42 6.78 -4.21
CA THR A 147 -14.21 7.04 -5.64
C THR A 147 -15.32 6.39 -6.48
N PRO A 148 -15.46 6.74 -7.77
CA PRO A 148 -16.51 6.17 -8.62
C PRO A 148 -16.53 4.64 -8.73
N PHE A 149 -15.36 3.99 -8.52
CA PHE A 149 -15.19 2.53 -8.58
C PHE A 149 -14.98 1.89 -7.20
N GLY A 150 -15.14 2.65 -6.12
CA GLY A 150 -14.95 2.18 -4.74
C GLY A 150 -16.15 1.36 -4.23
N PHE A 151 -16.35 0.17 -4.77
CA PHE A 151 -17.40 -0.76 -4.33
C PHE A 151 -16.96 -1.48 -3.05
N GLU A 152 -17.91 -1.73 -2.14
CA GLU A 152 -17.63 -2.35 -0.84
C GLU A 152 -18.43 -3.66 -0.62
N ASP A 153 -19.40 -3.95 -1.47
CA ASP A 153 -20.22 -5.15 -1.39
C ASP A 153 -19.44 -6.43 -1.71
N GLY A 154 -19.81 -7.52 -1.06
CA GLY A 154 -19.13 -8.81 -1.22
C GLY A 154 -17.81 -8.93 -0.45
N ALA A 155 -17.47 -7.97 0.40
CA ALA A 155 -16.23 -7.88 1.15
C ALA A 155 -16.40 -8.37 2.61
N PRO A 156 -16.23 -9.66 2.91
CA PRO A 156 -16.49 -10.18 4.26
C PRO A 156 -15.51 -9.63 5.31
N GLN A 157 -14.31 -9.24 4.92
CA GLN A 157 -13.26 -8.74 5.81
C GLN A 157 -13.53 -7.34 6.38
N ILE A 158 -14.52 -6.61 5.87
CA ILE A 158 -14.95 -5.32 6.46
C ILE A 158 -15.98 -5.51 7.58
N ALA A 159 -16.46 -6.73 7.80
CA ALA A 159 -17.32 -7.05 8.94
C ALA A 159 -16.58 -6.80 10.25
N LYS A 160 -17.33 -6.46 11.32
CA LYS A 160 -16.74 -6.21 12.66
C LYS A 160 -15.98 -7.40 13.23
N GLN A 161 -16.30 -8.61 12.76
CA GLN A 161 -15.65 -9.86 13.19
C GLN A 161 -15.42 -10.77 11.98
N ALA A 162 -14.29 -11.46 11.97
CA ALA A 162 -13.99 -12.50 11.01
C ALA A 162 -14.99 -13.68 11.14
N ASN A 163 -15.34 -14.29 10.03
CA ASN A 163 -16.19 -15.50 10.04
C ASN A 163 -15.32 -16.77 10.10
N LEU A 164 -14.82 -17.07 11.30
CA LEU A 164 -13.88 -18.18 11.50
C LEU A 164 -14.49 -19.56 11.17
N GLU A 165 -15.78 -19.77 11.41
CA GLU A 165 -16.43 -21.05 11.10
C GLU A 165 -16.52 -21.26 9.58
N LYS A 166 -16.88 -20.22 8.83
CA LYS A 166 -16.86 -20.27 7.37
C LYS A 166 -15.44 -20.49 6.83
N ALA A 167 -14.44 -19.83 7.41
CA ALA A 167 -13.05 -20.00 7.04
C ALA A 167 -12.55 -21.44 7.27
N LYS A 168 -12.85 -22.05 8.44
CA LYS A 168 -12.52 -23.45 8.75
C LYS A 168 -13.20 -24.42 7.79
N GLN A 169 -14.48 -24.18 7.48
CA GLN A 169 -15.21 -25.03 6.52
C GLN A 169 -14.56 -24.95 5.13
N LEU A 170 -14.18 -23.76 4.68
CA LEU A 170 -13.51 -23.57 3.39
C LEU A 170 -12.13 -24.23 3.34
N LEU A 171 -11.36 -24.22 4.44
CA LEU A 171 -10.10 -24.95 4.55
C LEU A 171 -10.31 -26.45 4.37
N LYS A 172 -11.30 -27.01 5.08
CA LYS A 172 -11.67 -28.42 4.96
C LYS A 172 -12.12 -28.79 3.54
N ASP A 173 -13.00 -27.98 2.94
CA ASP A 173 -13.50 -28.16 1.58
C ASP A 173 -12.40 -27.98 0.52
N GLY A 174 -11.37 -27.19 0.82
CA GLY A 174 -10.17 -27.02 0.03
C GLY A 174 -9.14 -28.11 0.20
N GLY A 175 -9.35 -29.04 1.16
CA GLY A 175 -8.46 -30.18 1.39
C GLY A 175 -7.15 -29.83 2.07
N TYR A 176 -7.08 -28.75 2.85
CA TYR A 176 -5.88 -28.37 3.62
C TYR A 176 -5.51 -29.46 4.64
N LYS A 177 -4.25 -29.90 4.64
CA LYS A 177 -3.75 -31.02 5.46
C LYS A 177 -2.69 -30.60 6.49
N GLY A 178 -2.53 -29.29 6.73
CA GLY A 178 -1.52 -28.79 7.67
C GLY A 178 -0.21 -28.36 7.00
N GLU A 179 -0.24 -28.12 5.69
CA GLU A 179 0.90 -27.60 4.94
C GLU A 179 1.43 -26.33 5.58
N LYS A 180 2.75 -26.19 5.60
CA LYS A 180 3.41 -25.02 6.14
C LYS A 180 3.11 -23.77 5.30
N ILE A 181 2.65 -22.71 5.94
CA ILE A 181 2.35 -21.42 5.30
C ILE A 181 3.41 -20.40 5.70
N VAL A 182 4.22 -19.95 4.76
CA VAL A 182 5.25 -18.94 4.98
C VAL A 182 4.68 -17.55 4.76
N VAL A 183 4.70 -16.74 5.82
CA VAL A 183 4.32 -15.32 5.79
C VAL A 183 5.59 -14.49 5.96
N MET A 184 5.96 -13.70 4.94
CA MET A 184 7.06 -12.74 5.03
C MET A 184 6.59 -11.47 5.73
N SER A 185 7.33 -11.02 6.76
CA SER A 185 7.03 -9.84 7.55
C SER A 185 8.26 -8.94 7.63
N PRO A 186 8.20 -7.70 7.10
CA PRO A 186 9.34 -6.78 7.25
C PRO A 186 9.44 -6.33 8.70
N GLU A 187 10.66 -6.30 9.25
CA GLU A 187 10.91 -5.86 10.63
C GLU A 187 11.35 -4.39 10.72
N ASP A 188 11.80 -3.81 9.61
CA ASP A 188 12.39 -2.47 9.52
C ASP A 188 11.47 -1.44 8.83
N LEU A 189 10.31 -1.84 8.29
CA LEU A 189 9.34 -0.94 7.67
C LEU A 189 8.08 -0.81 8.52
N LYS A 190 8.03 0.20 9.39
CA LYS A 190 6.99 0.43 10.40
C LYS A 190 5.55 0.35 9.85
N SER A 191 5.33 0.81 8.63
CA SER A 191 4.01 0.75 7.97
C SER A 191 3.54 -0.68 7.64
N LEU A 192 4.42 -1.67 7.60
CA LEU A 192 4.09 -3.06 7.28
C LEU A 192 4.43 -4.06 8.38
N THR A 193 5.37 -3.73 9.27
CA THR A 193 5.83 -4.61 10.36
C THR A 193 4.68 -5.26 11.16
N PRO A 194 3.61 -4.55 11.55
CA PRO A 194 2.54 -5.15 12.35
C PRO A 194 1.66 -6.15 11.60
N LEU A 195 1.63 -6.10 10.27
CA LEU A 195 0.64 -6.84 9.48
C LEU A 195 0.93 -8.34 9.40
N GLY A 196 2.20 -8.75 9.39
CA GLY A 196 2.60 -10.15 9.41
C GLY A 196 2.10 -10.89 10.67
N PRO A 197 2.39 -10.39 11.88
CA PRO A 197 1.85 -10.96 13.13
C PRO A 197 0.33 -11.05 13.17
N VAL A 198 -0.41 -10.02 12.72
CA VAL A 198 -1.88 -10.03 12.64
C VAL A 198 -2.36 -11.16 11.71
N THR A 199 -1.76 -11.29 10.53
CA THR A 199 -2.07 -12.39 9.60
C THR A 199 -1.76 -13.75 10.22
N ALA A 200 -0.58 -13.92 10.81
CA ALA A 200 -0.21 -15.19 11.41
C ALA A 200 -1.19 -15.61 12.51
N GLN A 201 -1.63 -14.67 13.34
CA GLN A 201 -2.64 -14.92 14.36
C GLN A 201 -3.99 -15.32 13.75
N ALA A 202 -4.48 -14.57 12.75
CA ALA A 202 -5.76 -14.84 12.09
C ALA A 202 -5.79 -16.23 11.44
N LEU A 203 -4.73 -16.61 10.73
CA LEU A 203 -4.63 -17.90 10.05
C LEU A 203 -4.47 -19.06 11.03
N ARG A 204 -3.73 -18.91 12.13
CA ARG A 204 -3.63 -19.92 13.19
C ARG A 204 -4.98 -20.18 13.88
N LYS A 205 -5.82 -19.16 14.06
CA LYS A 205 -7.18 -19.31 14.62
C LYS A 205 -8.08 -20.23 13.80
N ILE A 206 -7.83 -20.36 12.50
CA ILE A 206 -8.58 -21.27 11.63
C ILE A 206 -7.88 -22.62 11.40
N GLY A 207 -6.75 -22.86 12.05
CA GLY A 207 -6.02 -24.12 12.01
C GLY A 207 -4.90 -24.22 10.97
N MET A 208 -4.48 -23.10 10.37
CA MET A 208 -3.34 -23.11 9.45
C MET A 208 -2.00 -23.20 10.20
N ASN A 209 -1.04 -23.96 9.67
CA ASN A 209 0.32 -24.10 10.17
C ASN A 209 1.19 -22.94 9.64
N VAL A 210 1.26 -21.84 10.38
CA VAL A 210 1.91 -20.59 9.91
C VAL A 210 3.31 -20.45 10.46
N GLU A 211 4.29 -20.31 9.56
CA GLU A 211 5.65 -19.85 9.82
C GLU A 211 5.75 -18.35 9.47
N LEU A 212 5.90 -17.50 10.49
CA LEU A 212 6.15 -16.08 10.30
C LEU A 212 7.65 -15.86 10.17
N GLN A 213 8.08 -15.34 9.04
CA GLN A 213 9.49 -15.03 8.76
C GLN A 213 9.71 -13.53 8.81
N SER A 214 10.34 -13.07 9.90
CA SER A 214 10.77 -11.68 10.07
C SER A 214 12.08 -11.47 9.33
N ILE A 215 12.06 -10.58 8.34
CA ILE A 215 13.20 -10.24 7.47
C ILE A 215 13.17 -8.74 7.16
N ASP A 216 14.28 -8.17 6.74
CA ASP A 216 14.31 -6.78 6.31
C ASP A 216 13.49 -6.54 5.02
N TRP A 217 13.04 -5.31 4.80
CA TRP A 217 12.21 -4.97 3.64
C TRP A 217 12.91 -5.19 2.30
N ALA A 218 14.22 -4.93 2.22
CA ALA A 218 14.98 -5.16 1.00
C ALA A 218 14.98 -6.64 0.63
N SER A 219 15.11 -7.53 1.61
CA SER A 219 14.98 -8.99 1.46
C SER A 219 13.57 -9.40 1.01
N VAL A 220 12.51 -8.78 1.56
CA VAL A 220 11.12 -9.01 1.08
C VAL A 220 11.02 -8.63 -0.41
N ILE A 221 11.54 -7.45 -0.81
CA ILE A 221 11.52 -6.97 -2.20
C ILE A 221 12.18 -7.97 -3.16
N VAL A 222 13.34 -8.48 -2.81
CA VAL A 222 14.06 -9.46 -3.63
C VAL A 222 13.31 -10.79 -3.68
N ARG A 223 12.88 -11.27 -2.51
CA ARG A 223 12.27 -12.60 -2.38
C ARG A 223 10.88 -12.69 -2.98
N ARG A 224 10.05 -11.64 -2.92
CA ARG A 224 8.71 -11.64 -3.53
C ARG A 224 8.72 -11.85 -5.05
N ALA A 225 9.85 -11.59 -5.71
CA ALA A 225 10.03 -11.83 -7.15
C ALA A 225 10.35 -13.30 -7.49
N LYS A 226 10.67 -14.14 -6.49
CA LYS A 226 10.98 -15.56 -6.70
C LYS A 226 9.72 -16.38 -6.91
N LYS A 227 9.77 -17.28 -7.88
CA LYS A 227 8.73 -18.30 -8.16
C LYS A 227 9.06 -19.67 -7.58
N ASP A 228 10.22 -19.78 -6.92
CA ASP A 228 10.71 -21.01 -6.34
C ASP A 228 9.71 -21.59 -5.34
N ASN A 229 9.77 -22.90 -5.13
CA ASN A 229 8.99 -23.55 -4.11
C ASN A 229 9.45 -23.11 -2.70
N ILE A 230 8.64 -23.42 -1.70
CA ILE A 230 8.84 -22.97 -0.32
C ILE A 230 10.20 -23.40 0.25
N ASP A 231 10.63 -24.63 -0.06
CA ASP A 231 11.89 -25.19 0.47
C ASP A 231 13.13 -24.54 -0.16
N ASN A 232 12.97 -23.90 -1.33
CA ASN A 232 14.02 -23.17 -2.05
C ASN A 232 13.91 -21.64 -1.89
N GLY A 233 13.30 -21.17 -0.81
CA GLY A 233 13.17 -19.75 -0.51
C GLY A 233 11.94 -19.07 -1.12
N GLY A 234 10.96 -19.83 -1.59
CA GLY A 234 9.66 -19.33 -1.97
C GLY A 234 8.87 -18.75 -0.80
N TRP A 235 7.70 -18.23 -1.10
CA TRP A 235 6.85 -17.54 -0.13
C TRP A 235 5.37 -17.78 -0.45
N HIS A 236 4.50 -17.64 0.57
CA HIS A 236 3.06 -17.75 0.40
C HIS A 236 2.34 -16.42 0.50
N ILE A 237 2.71 -15.59 1.48
CA ILE A 237 2.03 -14.34 1.80
C ILE A 237 3.03 -13.25 2.11
N PHE A 238 2.78 -12.03 1.62
CA PHE A 238 3.40 -10.80 2.13
C PHE A 238 2.40 -9.65 2.10
N HIS A 239 2.73 -8.56 2.80
CA HIS A 239 1.91 -7.36 2.84
C HIS A 239 2.56 -6.24 2.05
N THR A 240 1.70 -5.39 1.50
CA THR A 240 2.11 -4.16 0.81
C THR A 240 0.99 -3.13 0.88
N PHE A 241 1.30 -1.92 0.48
CA PHE A 241 0.34 -0.86 0.23
C PHE A 241 0.69 -0.09 -1.03
N TRP A 242 -0.28 0.54 -1.63
CA TRP A 242 -0.07 1.48 -2.72
C TRP A 242 -0.87 2.76 -2.47
N VAL A 243 -0.39 3.86 -3.02
CA VAL A 243 -1.14 5.12 -2.99
C VAL A 243 -2.46 4.96 -3.75
N GLY A 244 -3.52 5.58 -3.25
CA GLY A 244 -4.85 5.45 -3.84
C GLY A 244 -4.91 5.83 -5.32
N ALA A 245 -4.01 6.72 -5.77
CA ALA A 245 -3.90 7.09 -7.19
C ALA A 245 -3.58 5.90 -8.11
N ASP A 246 -2.73 4.95 -7.66
CA ASP A 246 -2.38 3.76 -8.42
C ASP A 246 -3.51 2.71 -8.44
N LEU A 247 -4.47 2.86 -7.53
CA LEU A 247 -5.59 1.94 -7.36
C LEU A 247 -6.89 2.46 -8.01
N LEU A 248 -6.92 3.65 -8.64
CA LEU A 248 -8.12 4.37 -9.04
C LEU A 248 -9.03 3.62 -10.01
N ASN A 249 -8.50 2.76 -10.84
CA ASN A 249 -9.28 2.05 -11.87
C ASN A 249 -8.65 0.70 -12.24
N PRO A 250 -9.36 -0.15 -12.99
CA PRO A 250 -8.88 -1.47 -13.38
C PRO A 250 -7.57 -1.51 -14.17
N ILE A 251 -7.20 -0.43 -14.84
CA ILE A 251 -5.97 -0.39 -15.66
C ILE A 251 -4.76 0.00 -14.81
N ASN A 252 -4.91 1.01 -13.96
CA ASN A 252 -3.84 1.49 -13.09
C ASN A 252 -3.51 0.49 -11.98
N ASN A 253 -4.53 -0.20 -11.44
CA ASN A 253 -4.33 -1.18 -10.39
C ASN A 253 -3.66 -2.46 -10.91
N ALA A 254 -2.33 -2.48 -10.87
CA ALA A 254 -1.57 -3.69 -11.25
C ALA A 254 -1.79 -4.86 -10.27
N GLY A 255 -2.31 -4.64 -9.07
CA GLY A 255 -2.65 -5.68 -8.10
C GLY A 255 -3.74 -6.64 -8.60
N ILE A 256 -4.69 -6.15 -9.43
CA ILE A 256 -5.76 -6.95 -10.03
C ILE A 256 -5.43 -7.45 -11.45
N ASN A 257 -4.22 -7.25 -11.94
CA ASN A 257 -3.75 -7.87 -13.17
C ASN A 257 -3.63 -9.38 -12.96
N THR A 258 -4.33 -10.15 -13.79
CA THR A 258 -4.42 -11.62 -13.67
C THR A 258 -3.84 -12.35 -14.88
N LYS A 259 -2.81 -11.78 -15.52
CA LYS A 259 -2.13 -12.38 -16.69
C LYS A 259 -1.20 -13.56 -16.37
N GLY A 260 -1.27 -14.13 -15.17
CA GLY A 260 -0.36 -15.19 -14.77
C GLY A 260 1.09 -14.71 -14.73
N ASP A 261 1.97 -15.22 -15.56
CA ASP A 261 3.38 -14.80 -15.61
C ASP A 261 3.60 -13.31 -15.89
N GLY A 262 2.64 -12.65 -16.54
CA GLY A 262 2.63 -11.21 -16.76
C GLY A 262 1.95 -10.41 -15.67
N ALA A 263 1.45 -11.06 -14.60
CA ALA A 263 0.88 -10.40 -13.44
C ALA A 263 1.97 -9.92 -12.48
N TRP A 264 1.59 -9.00 -11.58
CA TRP A 264 2.45 -8.63 -10.47
C TRP A 264 2.66 -9.80 -9.50
N PHE A 265 3.67 -9.76 -8.66
CA PHE A 265 4.09 -10.84 -7.73
C PHE A 265 2.88 -11.53 -7.07
N GLY A 266 2.95 -12.85 -6.95
CA GLY A 266 1.83 -13.71 -6.58
C GLY A 266 1.09 -14.31 -7.78
N TRP A 267 1.30 -13.78 -8.95
CA TRP A 267 0.96 -14.32 -10.28
C TRP A 267 -0.46 -14.87 -10.43
N PRO A 268 -1.50 -14.12 -10.02
CA PRO A 268 -2.87 -14.59 -10.22
C PRO A 268 -3.16 -14.76 -11.72
N LYS A 269 -3.98 -15.77 -12.04
CA LYS A 269 -4.38 -16.06 -13.43
C LYS A 269 -5.88 -16.20 -13.53
N ASP A 270 -6.52 -15.31 -14.31
CA ASP A 270 -7.95 -15.36 -14.60
C ASP A 270 -8.24 -14.61 -15.90
N GLU A 271 -8.72 -15.34 -16.91
CA GLU A 271 -8.99 -14.77 -18.22
C GLU A 271 -10.20 -13.84 -18.23
N GLU A 272 -11.16 -14.05 -17.33
CA GLU A 272 -12.38 -13.23 -17.25
C GLU A 272 -12.05 -11.81 -16.78
N ILE A 273 -11.23 -11.66 -15.74
CA ILE A 273 -10.76 -10.34 -15.31
C ILE A 273 -9.99 -9.65 -16.44
N GLU A 274 -9.12 -10.34 -17.16
CA GLU A 274 -8.37 -9.70 -18.24
C GLU A 274 -9.26 -9.27 -19.41
N LYS A 275 -10.26 -10.06 -19.79
CA LYS A 275 -11.29 -9.65 -20.79
C LYS A 275 -12.07 -8.41 -20.32
N LEU A 276 -12.42 -8.36 -19.04
CA LEU A 276 -13.13 -7.21 -18.47
C LEU A 276 -12.22 -5.97 -18.42
N ARG A 277 -10.94 -6.12 -18.09
CA ARG A 277 -9.95 -5.03 -18.12
C ARG A 277 -9.77 -4.49 -19.55
N ASP A 278 -9.68 -5.34 -20.54
CA ASP A 278 -9.62 -4.93 -21.95
C ASP A 278 -10.89 -4.19 -22.40
N ARG A 279 -12.06 -4.64 -21.95
CA ARG A 279 -13.32 -3.93 -22.21
C ARG A 279 -13.35 -2.57 -21.54
N PHE A 280 -12.94 -2.49 -20.26
CA PHE A 280 -12.85 -1.22 -19.53
C PHE A 280 -11.95 -0.20 -20.24
N ALA A 281 -10.80 -0.65 -20.74
CA ALA A 281 -9.83 0.22 -21.43
C ALA A 281 -10.37 0.84 -22.73
N ARG A 282 -11.34 0.17 -23.37
CA ARG A 282 -11.95 0.62 -24.66
C ARG A 282 -13.27 1.34 -24.47
N GLU A 283 -13.89 1.23 -23.28
CA GLU A 283 -15.17 1.85 -23.00
C GLU A 283 -15.00 3.36 -22.73
N THR A 284 -15.86 4.18 -23.33
CA THR A 284 -15.84 5.64 -23.20
C THR A 284 -17.02 6.17 -22.37
N ASP A 285 -18.08 5.37 -22.20
CA ASP A 285 -19.23 5.72 -21.36
C ASP A 285 -18.88 5.47 -19.87
N PRO A 286 -18.89 6.50 -19.01
CA PRO A 286 -18.55 6.36 -17.58
C PRO A 286 -19.46 5.39 -16.83
N ASN A 287 -20.74 5.27 -17.19
CA ASN A 287 -21.66 4.34 -16.54
C ASN A 287 -21.31 2.89 -16.87
N LYS A 288 -21.02 2.61 -18.14
CA LYS A 288 -20.57 1.29 -18.57
C LYS A 288 -19.20 0.94 -18.00
N GLN A 289 -18.29 1.92 -17.90
CA GLN A 289 -17.03 1.72 -17.20
C GLN A 289 -17.25 1.30 -15.74
N LYS A 290 -18.22 1.94 -15.05
CA LYS A 290 -18.57 1.60 -13.68
C LYS A 290 -19.14 0.18 -13.56
N GLU A 291 -20.01 -0.23 -14.48
CA GLU A 291 -20.54 -1.60 -14.54
C GLU A 291 -19.41 -2.64 -14.76
N ILE A 292 -18.48 -2.38 -15.68
CA ILE A 292 -17.37 -3.28 -15.94
C ILE A 292 -16.44 -3.35 -14.73
N ALA A 293 -16.13 -2.22 -14.10
CA ALA A 293 -15.31 -2.18 -12.89
C ALA A 293 -15.97 -2.96 -11.73
N TYR A 294 -17.30 -2.90 -11.62
CA TYR A 294 -18.05 -3.67 -10.65
C TYR A 294 -17.98 -5.18 -10.93
N MET A 295 -18.08 -5.60 -12.20
CA MET A 295 -17.91 -7.02 -12.56
C MET A 295 -16.49 -7.52 -12.20
N ILE A 296 -15.46 -6.69 -12.44
CA ILE A 296 -14.08 -7.01 -12.03
C ILE A 296 -13.99 -7.13 -10.51
N HIS A 297 -14.58 -6.21 -9.75
CA HIS A 297 -14.61 -6.23 -8.29
C HIS A 297 -15.23 -7.54 -7.78
N LYS A 298 -16.40 -7.93 -8.28
CA LYS A 298 -17.06 -9.18 -7.88
C LYS A 298 -16.18 -10.40 -8.20
N ARG A 299 -15.68 -10.48 -9.43
CA ARG A 299 -14.81 -11.60 -9.85
C ARG A 299 -13.55 -11.69 -9.01
N ALA A 300 -12.94 -10.53 -8.69
CA ALA A 300 -11.74 -10.48 -7.86
C ALA A 300 -11.97 -11.03 -6.44
N TYR A 301 -13.18 -10.87 -5.88
CA TYR A 301 -13.57 -11.52 -4.62
C TYR A 301 -13.84 -13.01 -4.76
N GLU A 302 -14.50 -13.43 -5.83
CA GLU A 302 -14.76 -14.87 -6.08
C GLU A 302 -13.47 -15.68 -6.09
N ILE A 303 -12.46 -15.19 -6.80
CA ILE A 303 -11.18 -15.89 -6.97
C ILE A 303 -10.11 -15.48 -5.94
N VAL A 304 -10.35 -14.40 -5.19
CA VAL A 304 -9.44 -13.82 -4.19
C VAL A 304 -8.09 -13.44 -4.79
N VAL A 305 -8.08 -12.46 -5.67
CA VAL A 305 -6.85 -11.96 -6.33
C VAL A 305 -5.84 -11.48 -5.29
N TYR A 306 -6.29 -10.76 -4.27
CA TYR A 306 -5.62 -10.41 -3.02
C TYR A 306 -6.67 -10.07 -1.97
N VAL A 307 -6.27 -9.90 -0.72
CA VAL A 307 -7.19 -9.51 0.35
C VAL A 307 -6.93 -8.06 0.74
N PRO A 308 -7.85 -7.12 0.43
CA PRO A 308 -7.74 -5.75 0.93
C PRO A 308 -7.76 -5.73 2.46
N THR A 309 -6.80 -5.04 3.08
CA THR A 309 -6.66 -4.95 4.55
C THR A 309 -7.01 -3.56 5.09
N GLY A 310 -7.49 -2.68 4.24
CA GLY A 310 -8.06 -1.38 4.61
C GLY A 310 -7.48 -0.21 3.84
N GLN A 311 -8.05 0.97 4.10
CA GLN A 311 -7.63 2.24 3.52
C GLN A 311 -7.23 3.20 4.63
N TYR A 312 -6.10 3.89 4.48
CA TYR A 312 -5.58 4.80 5.48
C TYR A 312 -4.93 6.03 4.86
N GLN A 313 -4.85 7.08 5.65
CA GLN A 313 -4.16 8.32 5.33
C GLN A 313 -2.89 8.41 6.17
N TRP A 314 -1.83 9.01 5.59
CA TRP A 314 -0.60 9.28 6.31
C TRP A 314 -0.25 10.75 6.17
N PRO A 315 -0.48 11.57 7.22
CA PRO A 315 -0.21 12.99 7.15
C PRO A 315 1.30 13.25 7.08
N TYR A 316 1.69 14.31 6.41
CA TYR A 316 3.04 14.85 6.45
C TYR A 316 3.17 15.83 7.61
N ALA A 317 4.37 15.92 8.20
CA ALA A 317 4.72 16.97 9.12
C ALA A 317 5.84 17.84 8.49
N TYR A 318 5.70 19.15 8.54
CA TYR A 318 6.69 20.04 7.93
C TYR A 318 6.72 21.40 8.59
N ARG A 319 7.83 22.15 8.41
CA ARG A 319 7.99 23.49 8.96
C ARG A 319 7.02 24.46 8.30
N SER A 320 6.43 25.37 9.09
CA SER A 320 5.44 26.35 8.61
C SER A 320 6.00 27.39 7.63
N ASN A 321 7.33 27.58 7.62
CA ASN A 321 8.03 28.41 6.65
C ASN A 321 8.20 27.71 5.28
N LEU A 322 7.84 26.43 5.17
CA LEU A 322 7.79 25.71 3.90
C LEU A 322 6.40 25.91 3.28
N VAL A 323 6.31 26.77 2.28
CA VAL A 323 5.04 27.12 1.62
C VAL A 323 4.93 26.49 0.23
N GLY A 324 3.70 26.40 -0.29
CA GLY A 324 3.44 25.83 -1.62
C GLY A 324 3.50 24.30 -1.69
N VAL A 325 3.38 23.60 -0.56
CA VAL A 325 3.21 22.16 -0.51
C VAL A 325 1.91 21.79 -1.22
N LEU A 326 2.00 20.93 -2.23
CA LEU A 326 0.86 20.52 -3.04
C LEU A 326 0.15 19.29 -2.44
N ASP A 327 -1.16 19.22 -2.61
CA ASP A 327 -1.89 17.98 -2.46
C ASP A 327 -1.46 17.03 -3.59
N ALA A 328 -0.93 15.86 -3.22
CA ALA A 328 -0.42 14.88 -4.16
C ALA A 328 -0.40 13.49 -3.53
N PRO A 329 -0.44 12.41 -4.33
CA PRO A 329 -0.43 11.03 -3.82
C PRO A 329 0.91 10.63 -3.18
N ALA A 330 1.96 11.40 -3.41
CA ALA A 330 3.28 11.27 -2.81
C ALA A 330 3.92 12.66 -2.62
N PRO A 331 4.91 12.83 -1.71
CA PRO A 331 5.58 14.11 -1.55
C PRO A 331 6.24 14.57 -2.84
N VAL A 332 5.98 15.82 -3.21
CA VAL A 332 6.60 16.45 -4.37
C VAL A 332 7.24 17.78 -3.94
N PHE A 333 8.48 18.02 -4.36
CA PHE A 333 9.28 19.15 -3.90
C PHE A 333 9.35 20.32 -4.89
N TRP A 334 8.65 20.23 -6.03
CA TRP A 334 8.39 21.40 -6.86
C TRP A 334 7.24 22.24 -6.29
N ASN A 335 7.20 23.49 -6.62
CA ASN A 335 6.31 24.53 -6.09
C ASN A 335 6.51 24.87 -4.60
N MET A 336 7.28 24.10 -3.86
CA MET A 336 7.66 24.43 -2.49
C MET A 336 8.69 25.56 -2.46
N GLU A 337 8.56 26.45 -1.47
CA GLU A 337 9.45 27.57 -1.20
C GLU A 337 9.72 27.61 0.31
N LYS A 338 10.97 27.75 0.71
CA LYS A 338 11.38 27.96 2.09
C LYS A 338 11.52 29.46 2.33
N ARG A 339 10.73 30.03 3.24
CA ARG A 339 10.71 31.43 3.63
C ARG A 339 11.42 31.68 4.96
#